data_ba2e53fae959d233e43eb68aa3c8d30b
#
_entry.id   ba2e53fae959d233e43eb68aa3c8d30b
#
_cell.length_a   1.000
_cell.length_b   1.000
_cell.length_c   1.000
_cell.angle_alpha   90.00
_cell.angle_beta   90.00
_cell.angle_gamma   90.00
#
_symmetry.space_group_name_H-M   'P 1'
#
loop_
_entity.id
_entity.type
_entity.pdbx_description
1 polymer ?
#
loop_
_entity_poly.entity_id
_entity_poly.type
_entity_poly.pdbx_seq_one_letter_code
_entity_poly.pdbx_strand_id
1 'polypeptide(L)'
;AERTARSRVEKPGPSRTEFFPGTGIGTVLPRISTNLLSGLIEAVAGQPYNGRADLPVIASALQLEVDDLFPVAETLQMLRFAIVEGGDIQLTDAGREFAAADTDERKALFARHLLAYVALAAHIRRILDERESHHAPWSRFSDELEDHMPAHAAEDSLRAAVSWGRYAEIYAYDDPTKTFSLENP
;
A
#
# COMPACT_ATOMS: atom_id res chain seq x y z
N ALA A 1 54.74 -11.90 7.27
CA ALA A 1 53.41 -12.50 7.51
C ALA A 1 52.32 -11.55 7.03
N GLU A 2 51.90 -11.70 5.78
CA GLU A 2 50.81 -10.94 5.19
C GLU A 2 49.46 -11.59 5.61
N ARG A 3 48.69 -10.85 6.39
CA ARG A 3 47.31 -11.17 6.69
C ARG A 3 46.44 -10.59 5.56
N THR A 4 46.04 -11.42 4.66
CA THR A 4 45.02 -11.12 3.69
C THR A 4 43.68 -10.91 4.40
N ALA A 5 43.20 -9.67 4.42
CA ALA A 5 41.85 -9.34 4.84
C ALA A 5 40.88 -9.94 3.85
N ARG A 6 40.13 -10.97 4.23
CA ARG A 6 38.98 -11.46 3.49
C ARG A 6 37.88 -10.41 3.58
N SER A 7 37.68 -9.69 2.49
CA SER A 7 36.50 -8.85 2.33
C SER A 7 35.25 -9.72 2.41
N ARG A 8 34.45 -9.45 3.42
CA ARG A 8 33.12 -10.05 3.58
C ARG A 8 32.26 -9.49 2.45
N VAL A 9 32.01 -10.34 1.46
CA VAL A 9 31.01 -10.02 0.43
C VAL A 9 29.66 -10.03 1.16
N GLU A 10 29.13 -8.85 1.39
CA GLU A 10 27.77 -8.69 1.84
C GLU A 10 26.84 -9.28 0.77
N LYS A 11 26.11 -10.35 1.12
CA LYS A 11 25.07 -10.86 0.25
C LYS A 11 24.04 -9.76 0.06
N PRO A 12 23.67 -9.41 -1.18
CA PRO A 12 22.58 -8.46 -1.39
C PRO A 12 21.34 -9.01 -0.67
N GLY A 13 20.74 -8.18 0.18
CA GLY A 13 19.49 -8.52 0.82
C GLY A 13 18.41 -8.80 -0.24
N PRO A 14 17.38 -9.59 0.10
CA PRO A 14 16.34 -9.93 -0.85
C PRO A 14 15.76 -8.66 -1.49
N SER A 15 15.77 -8.59 -2.81
CA SER A 15 15.17 -7.48 -3.53
C SER A 15 13.69 -7.42 -3.20
N ARG A 16 13.14 -6.21 -3.05
CA ARG A 16 11.70 -6.00 -2.76
C ARG A 16 10.75 -6.68 -3.76
N THR A 17 11.26 -7.16 -4.86
CA THR A 17 10.51 -7.91 -5.88
C THR A 17 10.28 -9.37 -5.53
N GLU A 18 10.90 -9.89 -4.48
CA GLU A 18 10.79 -11.29 -4.06
C GLU A 18 9.72 -11.55 -3.01
N PHE A 19 8.94 -10.53 -2.62
CA PHE A 19 7.80 -10.73 -1.73
C PHE A 19 6.61 -11.28 -2.50
N PHE A 20 6.57 -12.59 -2.60
CA PHE A 20 5.41 -13.30 -3.14
C PHE A 20 4.23 -13.23 -2.18
N PRO A 21 2.97 -13.37 -2.70
CA PRO A 21 1.81 -13.56 -1.84
C PRO A 21 2.07 -14.71 -0.85
N GLY A 22 1.93 -14.43 0.46
CA GLY A 22 2.22 -15.38 1.53
C GLY A 22 3.47 -15.04 2.35
N THR A 23 4.49 -14.41 1.78
CA THR A 23 5.66 -13.92 2.52
C THR A 23 5.59 -12.42 2.79
N GLY A 24 4.97 -11.67 1.89
CA GLY A 24 4.79 -10.22 2.02
C GLY A 24 3.62 -9.80 2.92
N ILE A 25 2.76 -10.71 3.36
CA ILE A 25 1.66 -10.39 4.28
C ILE A 25 2.16 -9.99 5.67
N GLY A 26 3.39 -10.33 6.04
CA GLY A 26 4.04 -9.90 7.27
C GLY A 26 4.41 -8.41 7.30
N THR A 27 4.24 -7.69 6.22
CA THR A 27 4.41 -6.23 6.18
C THR A 27 3.21 -5.56 6.83
N VAL A 28 3.45 -4.78 7.89
CA VAL A 28 2.39 -4.03 8.56
C VAL A 28 1.94 -2.87 7.67
N LEU A 29 0.64 -2.79 7.40
CA LEU A 29 0.05 -1.72 6.62
C LEU A 29 -0.48 -0.62 7.53
N PRO A 30 -0.24 0.65 7.21
CA PRO A 30 -0.79 1.77 7.98
C PRO A 30 -2.27 2.00 7.63
N ARG A 31 -3.04 2.47 8.62
CA ARG A 31 -4.45 2.86 8.41
C ARG A 31 -4.51 4.25 7.78
N ILE A 32 -4.31 4.31 6.47
CA ILE A 32 -4.33 5.54 5.70
C ILE A 32 -5.48 5.47 4.71
N SER A 33 -6.32 6.51 4.69
CA SER A 33 -7.47 6.58 3.78
C SER A 33 -7.03 6.80 2.33
N THR A 34 -7.82 6.26 1.41
CA THR A 34 -7.62 6.51 -0.02
C THR A 34 -7.78 7.98 -0.38
N ASN A 35 -8.59 8.73 0.38
CA ASN A 35 -8.73 10.18 0.21
C ASN A 35 -7.41 10.92 0.49
N LEU A 36 -6.67 10.54 1.53
CA LEU A 36 -5.35 11.10 1.82
C LEU A 36 -4.34 10.75 0.73
N LEU A 37 -4.35 9.51 0.26
CA LEU A 37 -3.48 9.05 -0.83
C LEU A 37 -3.75 9.84 -2.12
N SER A 38 -5.00 9.94 -2.53
CA SER A 38 -5.42 10.72 -3.70
C SER A 38 -5.11 12.21 -3.54
N GLY A 39 -5.38 12.75 -2.37
CA GLY A 39 -5.13 14.16 -2.06
C GLY A 39 -3.66 14.53 -2.16
N LEU A 40 -2.76 13.66 -1.68
CA LEU A 40 -1.33 13.91 -1.79
C LEU A 40 -0.85 13.81 -3.26
N ILE A 41 -1.32 12.83 -4.01
CA ILE A 41 -1.00 12.73 -5.44
C ILE A 41 -1.43 14.00 -6.18
N GLU A 42 -2.66 14.47 -5.96
CA GLU A 42 -3.20 15.68 -6.60
C GLU A 42 -2.39 16.92 -6.21
N ALA A 43 -2.03 17.06 -4.94
CA ALA A 43 -1.25 18.19 -4.46
C ALA A 43 0.15 18.22 -5.08
N VAL A 44 0.82 17.09 -5.14
CA VAL A 44 2.17 16.99 -5.73
C VAL A 44 2.13 17.22 -7.25
N ALA A 45 1.09 16.72 -7.92
CA ALA A 45 0.92 16.91 -9.38
C ALA A 45 0.64 18.36 -9.77
N GLY A 46 -0.04 19.10 -8.89
CA GLY A 46 -0.46 20.49 -9.15
C GLY A 46 0.66 21.51 -9.03
N GLN A 47 0.33 22.74 -9.46
CA GLN A 47 1.22 23.88 -9.29
C GLN A 47 1.37 24.25 -7.79
N PRO A 48 2.53 24.71 -7.34
CA PRO A 48 3.78 24.95 -8.10
C PRO A 48 4.71 23.72 -8.22
N TYR A 49 4.30 22.55 -7.70
CA TYR A 49 5.17 21.38 -7.54
C TYR A 49 5.42 20.61 -8.83
N ASN A 50 4.43 20.50 -9.70
CA ASN A 50 4.54 19.82 -11.00
C ASN A 50 5.07 18.38 -10.93
N GLY A 51 4.74 17.65 -9.88
CA GLY A 51 5.10 16.25 -9.71
C GLY A 51 6.27 15.98 -8.78
N ARG A 52 6.88 17.01 -8.19
CA ARG A 52 7.92 16.89 -7.16
C ARG A 52 7.79 17.97 -6.11
N ALA A 53 7.81 17.58 -4.85
CA ALA A 53 7.68 18.50 -3.72
C ALA A 53 8.62 18.12 -2.58
N ASP A 54 9.13 19.13 -1.89
CA ASP A 54 9.76 18.99 -0.59
C ASP A 54 8.68 18.58 0.43
N LEU A 55 8.91 17.50 1.19
CA LEU A 55 7.90 16.98 2.13
C LEU A 55 7.50 17.98 3.20
N PRO A 56 8.41 18.69 3.91
CA PRO A 56 8.02 19.74 4.84
C PRO A 56 7.20 20.86 4.22
N VAL A 57 7.53 21.26 3.02
CA VAL A 57 6.82 22.34 2.30
C VAL A 57 5.40 21.91 1.95
N ILE A 58 5.22 20.73 1.37
CA ILE A 58 3.88 20.27 1.00
C ILE A 58 3.04 19.91 2.22
N ALA A 59 3.65 19.41 3.29
CA ALA A 59 2.96 19.17 4.56
C ALA A 59 2.38 20.48 5.10
N SER A 60 3.16 21.54 5.10
CA SER A 60 2.70 22.88 5.51
C SER A 60 1.55 23.38 4.64
N ALA A 61 1.65 23.22 3.33
CA ALA A 61 0.60 23.62 2.39
C ALA A 61 -0.70 22.86 2.62
N LEU A 62 -0.63 21.59 3.05
CA LEU A 62 -1.78 20.75 3.37
C LEU A 62 -2.24 20.87 4.83
N GLN A 63 -1.59 21.73 5.62
CA GLN A 63 -1.85 21.91 7.05
C GLN A 63 -1.68 20.61 7.85
N LEU A 64 -0.68 19.81 7.50
CA LEU A 64 -0.32 18.55 8.15
C LEU A 64 1.09 18.66 8.76
N GLU A 65 1.30 17.93 9.84
CA GLU A 65 2.65 17.68 10.34
C GLU A 65 3.41 16.76 9.38
N VAL A 66 4.72 16.97 9.27
CA VAL A 66 5.56 16.10 8.41
C VAL A 66 5.48 14.64 8.85
N ASP A 67 5.44 14.40 10.16
CA ASP A 67 5.34 13.05 10.72
C ASP A 67 4.03 12.35 10.35
N ASP A 68 2.94 13.08 10.13
CA ASP A 68 1.66 12.54 9.68
C ASP A 68 1.64 12.33 8.16
N LEU A 69 2.35 13.16 7.41
CA LEU A 69 2.44 13.06 5.96
C LEU A 69 3.36 11.93 5.50
N PHE A 70 4.44 11.67 6.24
CA PHE A 70 5.46 10.71 5.86
C PHE A 70 4.90 9.29 5.62
N PRO A 71 4.02 8.74 6.48
CA PRO A 71 3.38 7.44 6.23
C PRO A 71 2.52 7.42 4.95
N VAL A 72 1.88 8.54 4.60
CA VAL A 72 1.11 8.67 3.35
C VAL A 72 2.04 8.59 2.15
N ALA A 73 3.15 9.32 2.19
CA ALA A 73 4.16 9.30 1.14
C ALA A 73 4.81 7.90 0.97
N GLU A 74 5.14 7.24 2.08
CA GLU A 74 5.66 5.86 2.06
C GLU A 74 4.66 4.87 1.47
N THR A 75 3.38 5.01 1.77
CA THR A 75 2.32 4.18 1.20
C THR A 75 2.22 4.36 -0.30
N LEU A 76 2.31 5.60 -0.79
CA LEU A 76 2.37 5.88 -2.23
C LEU A 76 3.60 5.26 -2.89
N GLN A 77 4.74 5.25 -2.19
CA GLN A 77 5.95 4.59 -2.68
C GLN A 77 5.76 3.07 -2.75
N MET A 78 5.17 2.46 -1.74
CA MET A 78 4.84 1.04 -1.74
C MET A 78 3.94 0.66 -2.93
N LEU A 79 2.96 1.49 -3.24
CA LEU A 79 2.03 1.34 -4.37
C LEU A 79 2.63 1.75 -5.71
N ARG A 80 3.86 2.26 -5.75
CA ARG A 80 4.56 2.72 -6.96
C ARG A 80 3.93 3.93 -7.64
N PHE A 81 3.21 4.75 -6.88
CA PHE A 81 2.72 6.05 -7.37
C PHE A 81 3.69 7.19 -7.12
N ALA A 82 4.62 7.02 -6.20
CA ALA A 82 5.63 8.02 -5.87
C ALA A 82 6.95 7.39 -5.45
N ILE A 83 7.99 8.21 -5.45
CA ILE A 83 9.30 7.90 -4.88
C ILE A 83 9.61 8.94 -3.82
N VAL A 84 10.05 8.48 -2.64
CA VAL A 84 10.50 9.35 -1.55
C VAL A 84 12.01 9.25 -1.46
N GLU A 85 12.69 10.37 -1.67
CA GLU A 85 14.15 10.42 -1.69
C GLU A 85 14.64 11.80 -1.25
N GLY A 86 15.59 11.83 -0.33
CA GLY A 86 16.24 13.08 0.11
C GLY A 86 15.29 14.11 0.72
N GLY A 87 14.20 13.68 1.35
CA GLY A 87 13.19 14.56 1.91
C GLY A 87 12.16 15.08 0.90
N ASP A 88 12.24 14.63 -0.35
CA ASP A 88 11.30 14.97 -1.43
C ASP A 88 10.38 13.80 -1.76
N ILE A 89 9.19 14.12 -2.23
CA ILE A 89 8.29 13.19 -2.89
C ILE A 89 8.20 13.53 -4.37
N GLN A 90 8.38 12.53 -5.22
CA GLN A 90 8.26 12.66 -6.67
C GLN A 90 7.26 11.64 -7.20
N LEU A 91 6.30 12.08 -8.01
CA LEU A 91 5.37 11.17 -8.67
C LEU A 91 6.08 10.32 -9.73
N THR A 92 5.73 9.05 -9.78
CA THR A 92 6.06 8.17 -10.90
C THR A 92 5.16 8.48 -12.09
N ASP A 93 5.40 7.86 -13.24
CA ASP A 93 4.49 7.95 -14.39
C ASP A 93 3.07 7.49 -14.00
N ALA A 94 2.96 6.41 -13.21
CA ALA A 94 1.68 5.94 -12.69
C ALA A 94 1.02 6.96 -11.76
N GLY A 95 1.78 7.65 -10.91
CA GLY A 95 1.26 8.72 -10.06
C GLY A 95 0.73 9.90 -10.89
N ARG A 96 1.42 10.28 -11.94
CA ARG A 96 0.98 11.34 -12.87
C ARG A 96 -0.28 10.90 -13.64
N GLU A 97 -0.33 9.67 -14.09
CA GLU A 97 -1.50 9.08 -14.74
C GLU A 97 -2.72 9.11 -13.81
N PHE A 98 -2.52 8.70 -12.55
CA PHE A 98 -3.58 8.75 -11.53
C PHE A 98 -4.11 10.18 -11.33
N ALA A 99 -3.24 11.16 -11.23
CA ALA A 99 -3.62 12.55 -11.05
C ALA A 99 -4.47 13.09 -12.22
N ALA A 100 -4.18 12.64 -13.43
CA ALA A 100 -4.86 13.07 -14.65
C ALA A 100 -6.13 12.24 -14.96
N ALA A 101 -6.33 11.11 -14.30
CA ALA A 101 -7.41 10.18 -14.56
C ALA A 101 -8.74 10.63 -13.95
N ASP A 102 -9.85 10.18 -14.53
CA ASP A 102 -11.17 10.31 -13.92
C ASP A 102 -11.36 9.30 -12.76
N THR A 103 -12.51 9.36 -12.10
CA THR A 103 -12.79 8.54 -10.91
C THR A 103 -12.70 7.04 -11.21
N ASP A 104 -13.27 6.58 -12.30
CA ASP A 104 -13.28 5.14 -12.65
C ASP A 104 -11.89 4.66 -13.08
N GLU A 105 -11.17 5.46 -13.84
CA GLU A 105 -9.79 5.18 -14.26
C GLU A 105 -8.84 5.13 -13.07
N ARG A 106 -9.02 6.03 -12.08
CA ARG A 106 -8.26 6.04 -10.83
C ARG A 106 -8.46 4.75 -10.05
N LYS A 107 -9.70 4.28 -9.91
CA LYS A 107 -10.01 3.01 -9.23
C LYS A 107 -9.36 1.82 -9.93
N ALA A 108 -9.45 1.77 -11.25
CA ALA A 108 -8.85 0.71 -12.05
C ALA A 108 -7.31 0.69 -11.92
N LEU A 109 -6.68 1.86 -11.99
CA LEU A 109 -5.24 2.00 -11.82
C LEU A 109 -4.80 1.61 -10.41
N PHE A 110 -5.54 2.08 -9.40
CA PHE A 110 -5.28 1.74 -8.00
C PHE A 110 -5.42 0.22 -7.78
N ALA A 111 -6.45 -0.41 -8.35
CA ALA A 111 -6.66 -1.85 -8.25
C ALA A 111 -5.47 -2.66 -8.81
N ARG A 112 -4.97 -2.27 -9.97
CA ARG A 112 -3.78 -2.94 -10.57
C ARG A 112 -2.56 -2.84 -9.67
N HIS A 113 -2.28 -1.66 -9.12
CA HIS A 113 -1.15 -1.43 -8.25
C HIS A 113 -1.32 -2.11 -6.88
N LEU A 114 -2.53 -2.09 -6.34
CA LEU A 114 -2.84 -2.76 -5.08
C LEU A 114 -2.59 -4.28 -5.18
N LEU A 115 -3.09 -4.92 -6.23
CA LEU A 115 -2.88 -6.34 -6.47
C LEU A 115 -1.42 -6.69 -6.79
N ALA A 116 -0.69 -5.79 -7.44
CA ALA A 116 0.70 -6.03 -7.80
C ALA A 116 1.68 -5.84 -6.63
N TYR A 117 1.41 -4.88 -5.75
CA TYR A 117 2.41 -4.42 -4.77
C TYR A 117 2.02 -4.56 -3.31
N VAL A 118 0.76 -4.87 -3.01
CA VAL A 118 0.28 -5.11 -1.64
C VAL A 118 -0.09 -6.58 -1.49
N ALA A 119 0.82 -7.37 -0.94
CA ALA A 119 0.69 -8.82 -0.84
C ALA A 119 -0.58 -9.27 -0.11
N LEU A 120 -0.97 -8.57 0.96
CA LEU A 120 -2.19 -8.89 1.72
C LEU A 120 -3.45 -8.75 0.86
N ALA A 121 -3.57 -7.67 0.10
CA ALA A 121 -4.73 -7.46 -0.78
C ALA A 121 -4.80 -8.54 -1.88
N ALA A 122 -3.67 -8.86 -2.50
CA ALA A 122 -3.58 -9.94 -3.48
C ALA A 122 -3.93 -11.31 -2.88
N HIS A 123 -3.49 -11.56 -1.66
CA HIS A 123 -3.78 -12.80 -0.93
C HIS A 123 -5.27 -12.94 -0.61
N ILE A 124 -5.91 -11.89 -0.10
CA ILE A 124 -7.36 -11.88 0.16
C ILE A 124 -8.12 -12.16 -1.14
N ARG A 125 -7.82 -11.45 -2.21
CA ARG A 125 -8.48 -11.65 -3.50
C ARG A 125 -8.32 -13.07 -4.02
N ARG A 126 -7.11 -13.63 -3.93
CA ARG A 126 -6.84 -14.99 -4.37
C ARG A 126 -7.63 -16.03 -3.57
N ILE A 127 -7.68 -15.91 -2.24
CA ILE A 127 -8.45 -16.84 -1.39
C ILE A 127 -9.93 -16.79 -1.76
N LEU A 128 -10.48 -15.60 -2.01
CA LEU A 128 -11.88 -15.45 -2.42
C LEU A 128 -12.14 -16.05 -3.81
N ASP A 129 -11.22 -15.87 -4.74
CA ASP A 129 -11.33 -16.47 -6.08
C ASP A 129 -11.29 -18.01 -6.04
N GLU A 130 -10.47 -18.60 -5.17
CA GLU A 130 -10.29 -20.04 -5.05
C GLU A 130 -11.43 -20.73 -4.31
N ARG A 131 -12.16 -20.03 -3.45
CA ARG A 131 -13.29 -20.59 -2.71
C ARG A 131 -14.54 -20.65 -3.58
N GLU A 132 -15.24 -21.76 -3.52
CA GLU A 132 -16.51 -21.93 -4.23
C GLU A 132 -17.56 -20.91 -3.79
N SER A 133 -17.61 -20.60 -2.49
CA SER A 133 -18.52 -19.59 -1.93
C SER A 133 -18.12 -18.15 -2.25
N HIS A 134 -16.87 -17.89 -2.64
CA HIS A 134 -16.30 -16.55 -2.78
C HIS A 134 -16.42 -15.68 -1.52
N HIS A 135 -16.45 -16.33 -0.35
CA HIS A 135 -16.54 -15.68 0.95
C HIS A 135 -15.43 -16.21 1.87
N ALA A 136 -14.91 -15.35 2.74
CA ALA A 136 -13.97 -15.73 3.78
C ALA A 136 -14.13 -14.81 5.01
N PRO A 137 -14.11 -15.38 6.23
CA PRO A 137 -14.24 -14.57 7.44
C PRO A 137 -12.96 -13.76 7.70
N TRP A 138 -13.12 -12.67 8.42
CA TRP A 138 -11.99 -11.86 8.92
C TRP A 138 -10.94 -12.71 9.62
N SER A 139 -11.37 -13.63 10.47
CA SER A 139 -10.49 -14.51 11.25
C SER A 139 -9.55 -15.35 10.39
N ARG A 140 -9.95 -15.70 9.18
CA ARG A 140 -9.09 -16.46 8.25
C ARG A 140 -7.78 -15.72 7.99
N PHE A 141 -7.84 -14.40 7.90
CA PHE A 141 -6.70 -13.56 7.61
C PHE A 141 -6.02 -13.02 8.87
N SER A 142 -6.79 -12.65 9.89
CA SER A 142 -6.22 -12.15 11.15
C SER A 142 -5.39 -13.22 11.86
N ASP A 143 -5.84 -14.45 11.89
CA ASP A 143 -5.10 -15.57 12.51
C ASP A 143 -3.77 -15.80 11.78
N GLU A 144 -3.78 -15.74 10.45
CA GLU A 144 -2.57 -15.89 9.63
C GLU A 144 -1.59 -14.72 9.83
N LEU A 145 -2.09 -13.48 9.91
CA LEU A 145 -1.26 -12.32 10.16
C LEU A 145 -0.65 -12.31 11.55
N GLU A 146 -1.36 -12.80 12.55
CA GLU A 146 -0.87 -12.89 13.94
C GLU A 146 0.29 -13.87 14.12
N ASP A 147 0.55 -14.74 13.15
CA ASP A 147 1.78 -15.54 13.07
C ASP A 147 3.04 -14.68 12.78
N HIS A 148 2.85 -13.48 12.24
CA HIS A 148 3.92 -12.59 11.78
C HIS A 148 3.99 -11.26 12.53
N MET A 149 2.94 -10.87 13.23
CA MET A 149 2.84 -9.56 13.88
C MET A 149 1.92 -9.60 15.11
N PRO A 150 2.02 -8.60 16.00
CA PRO A 150 1.08 -8.47 17.12
C PRO A 150 -0.37 -8.26 16.64
N ALA A 151 -1.34 -8.62 17.48
CA ALA A 151 -2.77 -8.53 17.16
C ALA A 151 -3.21 -7.13 16.70
N HIS A 152 -2.70 -6.06 17.34
CA HIS A 152 -3.04 -4.69 16.94
C HIS A 152 -2.52 -4.32 15.54
N ALA A 153 -1.34 -4.83 15.17
CA ALA A 153 -0.77 -4.61 13.85
C ALA A 153 -1.53 -5.40 12.76
N ALA A 154 -1.98 -6.62 13.08
CA ALA A 154 -2.84 -7.41 12.22
C ALA A 154 -4.19 -6.72 11.98
N GLU A 155 -4.79 -6.16 13.02
CA GLU A 155 -6.03 -5.36 12.93
C GLU A 155 -5.84 -4.16 12.01
N ASP A 156 -4.78 -3.37 12.21
CA ASP A 156 -4.49 -2.19 11.39
C ASP A 156 -4.25 -2.56 9.92
N SER A 157 -3.49 -3.62 9.68
CA SER A 157 -3.20 -4.09 8.31
C SER A 157 -4.46 -4.54 7.58
N LEU A 158 -5.34 -5.29 8.26
CA LEU A 158 -6.60 -5.72 7.67
C LEU A 158 -7.57 -4.57 7.45
N ARG A 159 -7.62 -3.59 8.36
CA ARG A 159 -8.46 -2.38 8.16
C ARG A 159 -7.98 -1.57 6.96
N ALA A 160 -6.68 -1.44 6.78
CA ALA A 160 -6.11 -0.83 5.57
C ALA A 160 -6.51 -1.61 4.31
N ALA A 161 -6.34 -2.93 4.33
CA ALA A 161 -6.72 -3.80 3.22
C ALA A 161 -8.21 -3.70 2.86
N VAL A 162 -9.10 -3.62 3.87
CA VAL A 162 -10.54 -3.39 3.66
C VAL A 162 -10.79 -2.06 2.95
N SER A 163 -10.23 -0.97 3.47
CA SER A 163 -10.41 0.37 2.91
C SER A 163 -9.92 0.46 1.46
N TRP A 164 -8.72 -0.03 1.21
CA TRP A 164 -8.11 0.03 -0.11
C TRP A 164 -8.79 -0.90 -1.12
N GLY A 165 -9.15 -2.10 -0.69
CA GLY A 165 -9.84 -3.07 -1.54
C GLY A 165 -11.26 -2.65 -1.92
N ARG A 166 -11.97 -2.00 -1.01
CA ARG A 166 -13.29 -1.40 -1.30
C ARG A 166 -13.19 -0.29 -2.33
N TYR A 167 -12.23 0.61 -2.17
CA TYR A 167 -12.00 1.69 -3.14
C TYR A 167 -11.65 1.13 -4.51
N ALA A 168 -10.77 0.14 -4.56
CA ALA A 168 -10.34 -0.54 -5.78
C ALA A 168 -11.41 -1.45 -6.40
N GLU A 169 -12.47 -1.75 -5.66
CA GLU A 169 -13.54 -2.69 -6.06
C GLU A 169 -13.03 -4.10 -6.38
N ILE A 170 -11.95 -4.53 -5.71
CA ILE A 170 -11.39 -5.87 -5.90
C ILE A 170 -12.02 -6.91 -4.98
N TYR A 171 -12.64 -6.49 -3.89
CA TYR A 171 -13.47 -7.31 -3.00
C TYR A 171 -14.34 -6.41 -2.13
N ALA A 172 -15.37 -7.01 -1.53
CA ALA A 172 -16.24 -6.38 -0.55
C ALA A 172 -15.94 -6.89 0.86
N TYR A 173 -16.33 -6.11 1.85
CA TYR A 173 -16.27 -6.50 3.25
C TYR A 173 -17.53 -6.05 3.97
N ASP A 174 -18.16 -6.99 4.68
CA ASP A 174 -19.35 -6.74 5.47
C ASP A 174 -18.98 -6.65 6.96
N ASP A 175 -19.11 -5.47 7.55
CA ASP A 175 -18.73 -5.22 8.95
C ASP A 175 -19.58 -6.03 9.95
N PRO A 176 -20.92 -6.11 9.83
CA PRO A 176 -21.74 -6.89 10.76
C PRO A 176 -21.38 -8.37 10.82
N THR A 177 -21.13 -9.00 9.69
CA THR A 177 -20.79 -10.42 9.60
C THR A 177 -19.29 -10.69 9.63
N LYS A 178 -18.46 -9.65 9.56
CA LYS A 178 -16.99 -9.75 9.48
C LYS A 178 -16.55 -10.69 8.37
N THR A 179 -17.10 -10.51 7.18
CA THR A 179 -16.90 -11.40 6.04
C THR A 179 -16.45 -10.65 4.80
N PHE A 180 -15.35 -11.10 4.21
CA PHE A 180 -14.92 -10.68 2.87
C PHE A 180 -15.67 -11.49 1.81
N SER A 181 -15.95 -10.84 0.68
CA SER A 181 -16.60 -11.50 -0.46
C SER A 181 -16.21 -10.86 -1.79
N LEU A 182 -16.54 -11.55 -2.90
CA LEU A 182 -16.43 -10.97 -4.24
C LEU A 182 -17.74 -10.30 -4.70
N GLU A 183 -18.77 -10.32 -3.86
CA GLU A 183 -20.04 -9.66 -4.14
C GLU A 183 -19.89 -8.16 -3.90
N ASN A 184 -19.78 -7.38 -4.96
CA ASN A 184 -19.90 -5.94 -4.87
C ASN A 184 -21.37 -5.58 -4.72
N PRO A 185 -21.72 -4.76 -3.71
CA PRO A 185 -23.08 -4.26 -3.59
C PRO A 185 -23.46 -3.34 -4.75
#